data_6775746e6c70767efa28b9ca1d66a391
#
_entry.id   6775746e6c70767efa28b9ca1d66a391
#
_cell.length_a   1.000
_cell.length_b   1.000
_cell.length_c   1.000
_cell.angle_alpha   90.00
_cell.angle_beta   90.00
_cell.angle_gamma   90.00
#
_symmetry.space_group_name_H-M   'P 1'
#
loop_
_entity.id
_entity.type
_entity.pdbx_description
1 polymer ?
#
loop_
_entity_poly.entity_id
_entity_poly.type
_entity_poly.pdbx_seq_one_letter_code
_entity_poly.pdbx_strand_id
1 'polypeptide(L)'
;MKVSYFAFMAAAMWACCGCSSEKSGDKPVADAKIGIRTSILDRSEMRTPSLDSNGSGSFADGDHFSLLVSDGADGLLDFDYETGATQLYWKDVTFASSPEKVHFAACYPKRDLSGAQFAFDLETEADKDLLLARTADVPAGTTAPVDLTFRHAMHRLVVTFTDDSDIDTESVQTVCTARSACTVDLLDGTLKTDEGRKASFSARGKSVFFLLVPQKTSDVEFELRFDDRTCRVPLSDHAGSHDELLGGMQLHVELTLKEGRVEIGKTTIEGWGDQGTVEGEIIL
;
A
#
# COMPACT_ATOMS: atom_id res chain seq x y z
N MET A 1 66.70 -72.30 36.61
CA MET A 1 66.51 -71.45 35.46
C MET A 1 65.06 -70.97 35.45
N LYS A 2 64.84 -69.70 35.83
CA LYS A 2 63.51 -69.09 35.89
C LYS A 2 63.62 -67.81 35.12
N VAL A 3 62.86 -67.71 34.07
CA VAL A 3 62.72 -66.51 33.19
C VAL A 3 61.43 -65.86 33.55
N SER A 4 61.50 -64.63 34.04
CA SER A 4 60.36 -63.80 34.40
C SER A 4 60.02 -62.93 33.19
N TYR A 5 58.78 -62.99 32.75
CA TYR A 5 58.23 -62.04 31.78
C TYR A 5 57.50 -60.89 32.48
N PHE A 6 57.94 -59.68 32.19
CA PHE A 6 57.26 -58.47 32.59
C PHE A 6 56.23 -58.13 31.50
N ALA A 7 54.98 -58.08 31.89
CA ALA A 7 53.90 -57.57 31.05
C ALA A 7 53.73 -56.08 31.25
N PHE A 8 53.92 -55.29 30.22
CA PHE A 8 53.60 -53.86 30.19
C PHE A 8 52.13 -53.70 29.91
N MET A 9 51.39 -53.14 30.82
CA MET A 9 49.98 -52.78 30.67
C MET A 9 49.95 -51.33 30.23
N ALA A 10 49.63 -51.05 28.98
CA ALA A 10 49.38 -49.74 28.45
C ALA A 10 47.90 -49.33 28.67
N ALA A 11 47.70 -48.40 29.58
CA ALA A 11 46.41 -47.81 29.85
C ALA A 11 46.10 -46.74 28.71
N ALA A 12 45.17 -47.03 27.86
CA ALA A 12 44.65 -46.07 26.92
C ALA A 12 43.60 -45.19 27.63
N MET A 13 43.93 -43.94 27.93
CA MET A 13 42.98 -42.90 28.33
C MET A 13 42.17 -42.46 27.11
N TRP A 14 40.91 -42.83 27.04
CA TRP A 14 39.94 -42.22 26.11
C TRP A 14 39.45 -40.93 26.74
N ALA A 15 39.93 -39.81 26.18
CA ALA A 15 39.34 -38.50 26.45
C ALA A 15 38.03 -38.38 25.66
N CYS A 16 36.90 -38.53 26.32
CA CYS A 16 35.59 -38.15 25.79
C CYS A 16 35.54 -36.62 25.71
N CYS A 17 35.86 -36.05 24.55
CA CYS A 17 35.42 -34.71 24.19
C CYS A 17 33.91 -34.71 24.03
N GLY A 18 33.20 -34.44 25.11
CA GLY A 18 31.79 -34.05 25.06
C GLY A 18 31.69 -32.68 24.42
N CYS A 19 31.41 -32.63 23.09
CA CYS A 19 30.86 -31.43 22.50
C CYS A 19 29.42 -31.30 23.01
N SER A 20 29.25 -30.57 24.13
CA SER A 20 27.96 -29.95 24.41
C SER A 20 27.74 -28.87 23.36
N SER A 21 26.96 -29.16 22.35
CA SER A 21 26.34 -28.11 21.55
C SER A 21 25.36 -27.38 22.46
N GLU A 22 25.87 -26.39 23.17
CA GLU A 22 25.01 -25.33 23.67
C GLU A 22 24.30 -24.75 22.45
N LYS A 23 22.99 -25.01 22.31
CA LYS A 23 22.12 -24.12 21.59
C LYS A 23 22.22 -22.79 22.31
N SER A 24 23.13 -21.92 21.85
CA SER A 24 23.03 -20.50 22.14
C SER A 24 21.72 -20.06 21.53
N GLY A 25 20.68 -20.01 22.34
CA GLY A 25 19.53 -19.20 22.03
C GLY A 25 20.07 -17.78 21.84
N ASP A 26 20.13 -17.31 20.60
CA ASP A 26 20.48 -15.94 20.32
C ASP A 26 19.53 -15.06 21.12
N LYS A 27 20.01 -14.53 22.23
CA LYS A 27 19.31 -13.46 22.93
C LYS A 27 19.28 -12.28 21.93
N PRO A 28 18.12 -11.62 21.76
CA PRO A 28 18.05 -10.46 20.90
C PRO A 28 19.17 -9.49 21.26
N VAL A 29 19.99 -9.16 20.27
CA VAL A 29 21.10 -8.21 20.48
C VAL A 29 20.45 -6.83 20.51
N ALA A 30 20.23 -6.30 21.71
CA ALA A 30 19.54 -5.03 21.95
C ALA A 30 20.14 -3.86 21.12
N ASP A 31 21.44 -3.90 20.87
CA ASP A 31 22.14 -2.89 20.06
C ASP A 31 22.18 -3.21 18.55
N ALA A 32 21.49 -4.26 18.11
CA ALA A 32 21.42 -4.55 16.68
C ALA A 32 20.55 -3.51 15.96
N LYS A 33 21.05 -3.01 14.84
CA LYS A 33 20.31 -2.09 13.97
C LYS A 33 19.22 -2.84 13.24
N ILE A 34 18.03 -2.25 13.19
CA ILE A 34 16.92 -2.71 12.35
C ILE A 34 17.11 -2.12 10.95
N GLY A 35 17.47 -2.95 9.99
CA GLY A 35 17.50 -2.55 8.58
C GLY A 35 16.08 -2.54 8.03
N ILE A 36 15.63 -1.44 7.45
CA ILE A 36 14.35 -1.35 6.75
C ILE A 36 14.63 -1.22 5.27
N ARG A 37 13.98 -2.07 4.47
CA ARG A 37 13.95 -1.97 3.01
C ARG A 37 12.53 -1.65 2.57
N THR A 38 12.39 -0.61 1.76
CA THR A 38 11.10 -0.19 1.23
C THR A 38 10.99 -0.50 -0.25
N SER A 39 9.80 -0.86 -0.69
CA SER A 39 9.43 -0.96 -2.09
C SER A 39 7.97 -0.52 -2.23
N ILE A 40 7.61 0.02 -3.39
CA ILE A 40 6.21 0.29 -3.73
C ILE A 40 5.82 -0.76 -4.76
N LEU A 41 4.76 -1.53 -4.45
CA LEU A 41 4.33 -2.60 -5.31
C LEU A 41 3.66 -2.01 -6.54
N ASP A 42 4.40 -2.01 -7.64
CA ASP A 42 3.84 -1.93 -8.98
C ASP A 42 4.21 -3.19 -9.75
N ARG A 43 3.36 -3.63 -10.66
CA ARG A 43 3.62 -4.78 -11.54
C ARG A 43 4.38 -4.40 -12.80
N SER A 44 4.66 -3.13 -13.06
CA SER A 44 5.54 -2.71 -14.15
C SER A 44 6.96 -2.50 -13.64
N GLU A 45 7.88 -3.29 -14.14
CA GLU A 45 9.30 -3.21 -13.84
C GLU A 45 9.88 -1.89 -14.37
N MET A 46 10.06 -0.84 -13.55
CA MET A 46 11.11 0.17 -13.73
C MET A 46 11.35 1.04 -12.48
N ARG A 47 12.61 1.39 -12.30
CA ARG A 47 13.20 2.01 -11.11
C ARG A 47 13.12 3.52 -11.14
N THR A 48 12.78 4.13 -10.05
CA THR A 48 13.30 5.32 -9.34
C THR A 48 12.20 6.24 -8.77
N PRO A 49 12.45 6.92 -7.62
CA PRO A 49 11.43 7.50 -6.78
C PRO A 49 11.06 8.93 -7.17
N SER A 50 10.16 9.03 -7.99
CA SER A 50 9.04 9.95 -8.07
C SER A 50 7.93 9.08 -8.63
N LEU A 51 6.79 9.06 -8.01
CA LEU A 51 5.65 8.36 -8.56
C LEU A 51 5.47 8.89 -9.98
N ASP A 52 5.63 8.03 -10.98
CA ASP A 52 5.30 8.38 -12.35
C ASP A 52 3.77 8.55 -12.46
N SER A 53 3.29 8.94 -13.63
CA SER A 53 1.86 9.10 -13.90
C SER A 53 1.03 7.83 -13.66
N ASN A 54 1.66 6.69 -13.44
CA ASN A 54 1.05 5.37 -13.21
C ASN A 54 1.10 4.92 -11.74
N GLY A 55 1.75 5.70 -10.85
CA GLY A 55 1.81 5.40 -9.41
C GLY A 55 2.96 4.48 -8.99
N SER A 56 3.91 4.19 -9.89
CA SER A 56 5.09 3.39 -9.60
C SER A 56 6.20 4.23 -8.99
N GLY A 57 6.95 3.65 -8.06
CA GLY A 57 8.07 4.36 -7.48
C GLY A 57 8.79 3.61 -6.37
N SER A 58 9.75 4.30 -5.78
CA SER A 58 10.42 3.87 -4.55
C SER A 58 10.70 5.11 -3.70
N PHE A 59 10.80 4.94 -2.40
CA PHE A 59 11.19 6.03 -1.52
C PHE A 59 12.64 6.43 -1.76
N ALA A 60 12.87 7.72 -1.88
CA ALA A 60 14.19 8.33 -1.96
C ALA A 60 14.74 8.67 -0.57
N ASP A 61 16.04 8.95 -0.51
CA ASP A 61 16.64 9.52 0.69
C ASP A 61 15.96 10.86 1.01
N GLY A 62 15.51 11.03 2.25
CA GLY A 62 14.77 12.19 2.71
C GLY A 62 13.24 12.06 2.62
N ASP A 63 12.70 10.98 2.05
CA ASP A 63 11.27 10.71 2.14
C ASP A 63 10.89 10.24 3.54
N HIS A 64 9.79 10.79 4.05
CA HIS A 64 9.28 10.49 5.38
C HIS A 64 7.99 9.67 5.32
N PHE A 65 7.89 8.66 6.18
CA PHE A 65 6.65 7.92 6.42
C PHE A 65 6.48 7.61 7.91
N SER A 66 5.25 7.36 8.33
CA SER A 66 4.98 6.90 9.69
C SER A 66 5.18 5.41 9.78
N LEU A 67 5.95 4.97 10.78
CA LEU A 67 6.24 3.58 11.06
C LEU A 67 5.68 3.20 12.42
N LEU A 68 4.81 2.21 12.45
CA LEU A 68 4.21 1.66 13.65
C LEU A 68 4.79 0.27 13.92
N VAL A 69 5.18 -0.01 15.16
CA VAL A 69 5.58 -1.34 15.59
C VAL A 69 4.65 -1.82 16.69
N SER A 70 4.13 -3.04 16.56
CA SER A 70 3.22 -3.66 17.51
C SER A 70 3.79 -4.96 18.06
N ASP A 71 3.49 -5.25 19.33
CA ASP A 71 3.80 -6.53 19.97
C ASP A 71 2.75 -7.62 19.67
N GLY A 72 1.76 -7.32 18.82
CA GLY A 72 0.64 -8.22 18.50
C GLY A 72 -0.46 -8.25 19.57
N ALA A 73 -0.36 -7.42 20.60
CA ALA A 73 -1.35 -7.18 21.64
C ALA A 73 -1.65 -5.66 21.72
N ASP A 74 -1.59 -5.09 22.91
CA ASP A 74 -1.90 -3.68 23.12
C ASP A 74 -0.68 -2.74 23.00
N GLY A 75 0.53 -3.29 22.88
CA GLY A 75 1.77 -2.53 22.76
C GLY A 75 1.95 -1.93 21.37
N LEU A 76 2.07 -0.60 21.31
CA LEU A 76 2.31 0.16 20.09
C LEU A 76 3.45 1.15 20.29
N LEU A 77 4.33 1.25 19.31
CA LEU A 77 5.38 2.26 19.22
C LEU A 77 5.31 2.90 17.84
N ASP A 78 5.29 4.22 17.78
CA ASP A 78 5.31 5.00 16.55
C ASP A 78 6.65 5.69 16.34
N PHE A 79 7.09 5.74 15.10
CA PHE A 79 8.33 6.36 14.68
C PHE A 79 8.12 7.22 13.45
N ASP A 80 8.75 8.39 13.44
CA ASP A 80 8.97 9.14 12.20
C ASP A 80 10.17 8.52 11.49
N TYR A 81 9.93 7.88 10.36
CA TYR A 81 11.00 7.23 9.60
C TYR A 81 11.35 8.07 8.38
N GLU A 82 12.58 8.57 8.34
CA GLU A 82 13.18 9.24 7.19
C GLU A 82 14.10 8.26 6.47
N THR A 83 13.84 8.01 5.20
CA THR A 83 14.64 7.12 4.36
C THR A 83 16.06 7.67 4.21
N GLY A 84 17.05 6.82 4.43
CA GLY A 84 18.47 7.20 4.37
C GLY A 84 19.03 7.86 5.65
N ALA A 85 18.20 8.44 6.52
CA ALA A 85 18.64 9.16 7.71
C ALA A 85 18.30 8.45 9.02
N THR A 86 17.07 7.91 9.17
CA THR A 86 16.64 7.28 10.43
C THR A 86 17.42 5.99 10.71
N GLN A 87 17.95 5.88 11.91
CA GLN A 87 18.57 4.66 12.42
C GLN A 87 17.74 4.11 13.58
N LEU A 88 17.09 2.99 13.36
CA LEU A 88 16.30 2.29 14.35
C LEU A 88 17.08 1.09 14.90
N TYR A 89 17.03 0.88 16.20
CA TYR A 89 17.69 -0.24 16.87
C TYR A 89 16.69 -1.04 17.69
N TRP A 90 16.97 -2.33 17.93
CA TRP A 90 16.09 -3.17 18.72
C TRP A 90 15.89 -2.69 20.16
N LYS A 91 16.85 -1.95 20.73
CA LYS A 91 16.70 -1.31 22.04
C LYS A 91 15.62 -0.22 22.06
N ASP A 92 15.29 0.36 20.88
CA ASP A 92 14.25 1.39 20.74
C ASP A 92 12.85 0.73 20.61
N VAL A 93 12.81 -0.58 20.29
CA VAL A 93 11.59 -1.37 20.13
C VAL A 93 11.42 -2.27 21.36
N THR A 94 10.96 -1.66 22.47
CA THR A 94 10.79 -2.36 23.73
C THR A 94 9.34 -2.37 24.19
N PHE A 95 8.85 -3.56 24.52
CA PHE A 95 7.51 -3.79 25.04
C PHE A 95 7.58 -4.46 26.40
N ALA A 96 6.63 -4.16 27.29
CA ALA A 96 6.54 -4.80 28.59
C ALA A 96 6.31 -6.32 28.49
N SER A 97 5.65 -6.76 27.41
CA SER A 97 5.38 -8.16 27.08
C SER A 97 6.62 -8.94 26.65
N SER A 98 7.72 -8.26 26.26
CA SER A 98 8.92 -8.88 25.69
C SER A 98 8.59 -9.93 24.61
N PRO A 99 7.91 -9.56 23.53
CA PRO A 99 7.43 -10.49 22.52
C PRO A 99 8.59 -11.15 21.76
N GLU A 100 8.42 -12.42 21.36
CA GLU A 100 9.39 -13.10 20.48
C GLU A 100 9.33 -12.55 19.02
N LYS A 101 8.20 -11.99 18.65
CA LYS A 101 7.93 -11.42 17.32
C LYS A 101 7.18 -10.12 17.44
N VAL A 102 7.41 -9.23 16.50
CA VAL A 102 6.72 -7.94 16.37
C VAL A 102 6.17 -7.77 14.97
N HIS A 103 5.22 -6.86 14.83
CA HIS A 103 4.60 -6.49 13.54
C HIS A 103 5.00 -5.06 13.20
N PHE A 104 5.40 -4.84 11.96
CA PHE A 104 5.67 -3.52 11.43
C PHE A 104 4.55 -3.12 10.49
N ALA A 105 4.08 -1.89 10.63
CA ALA A 105 3.12 -1.28 9.72
C ALA A 105 3.57 0.16 9.41
N ALA A 106 3.31 0.63 8.20
CA ALA A 106 3.74 1.95 7.77
C ALA A 106 2.70 2.60 6.86
N CYS A 107 2.62 3.92 6.89
CA CYS A 107 1.81 4.68 5.96
C CYS A 107 2.55 5.91 5.42
N TYR A 108 2.28 6.21 4.15
CA TYR A 108 2.67 7.43 3.47
C TYR A 108 1.40 8.08 2.86
N PRO A 109 1.23 9.39 2.92
CA PRO A 109 2.11 10.39 3.54
C PRO A 109 2.24 10.21 5.05
N LYS A 110 3.35 10.74 5.59
CA LYS A 110 3.60 10.76 7.03
C LYS A 110 2.45 11.46 7.78
N ARG A 111 2.14 10.95 8.95
CA ARG A 111 1.13 11.52 9.86
C ARG A 111 1.49 11.31 11.32
N ASP A 112 0.91 12.15 12.18
CA ASP A 112 1.01 11.94 13.61
C ASP A 112 0.00 10.87 14.03
N LEU A 113 0.50 9.70 14.44
CA LEU A 113 -0.33 8.57 14.85
C LEU A 113 -0.57 8.64 16.37
N SER A 114 -1.82 8.56 16.77
CA SER A 114 -2.21 8.41 18.19
C SER A 114 -2.62 6.96 18.53
N GLY A 115 -2.42 6.03 17.58
CA GLY A 115 -2.78 4.62 17.66
C GLY A 115 -2.70 3.98 16.29
N ALA A 116 -3.27 2.78 16.15
CA ALA A 116 -3.27 2.05 14.89
C ALA A 116 -4.26 2.61 13.86
N GLN A 117 -5.26 3.35 14.32
CA GLN A 117 -6.32 3.86 13.45
C GLN A 117 -6.23 5.38 13.26
N PHE A 118 -6.52 5.83 12.04
CA PHE A 118 -6.61 7.26 11.71
C PHE A 118 -7.68 7.52 10.64
N ALA A 119 -8.19 8.75 10.61
CA ALA A 119 -9.07 9.21 9.55
C ALA A 119 -8.25 9.71 8.35
N PHE A 120 -8.73 9.42 7.14
CA PHE A 120 -8.18 9.91 5.89
C PHE A 120 -9.29 10.53 5.06
N ASP A 121 -9.12 11.78 4.62
CA ASP A 121 -10.15 12.54 3.90
C ASP A 121 -9.54 13.23 2.68
N LEU A 122 -9.93 12.78 1.51
CA LEU A 122 -9.45 13.28 0.21
C LEU A 122 -9.72 14.79 -0.03
N GLU A 123 -10.65 15.42 0.71
CA GLU A 123 -10.87 16.85 0.60
C GLU A 123 -9.79 17.66 1.30
N THR A 124 -9.26 17.16 2.41
CA THR A 124 -8.33 17.89 3.30
C THR A 124 -6.88 17.46 3.14
N GLU A 125 -6.62 16.26 2.64
CA GLU A 125 -5.26 15.75 2.45
C GLU A 125 -4.54 16.50 1.33
N ALA A 126 -3.31 16.92 1.59
CA ALA A 126 -2.45 17.57 0.60
C ALA A 126 -1.96 16.54 -0.44
N ASP A 127 -1.55 15.36 0.02
CA ASP A 127 -1.25 14.22 -0.81
C ASP A 127 -2.39 13.21 -0.65
N LYS A 128 -3.05 12.91 -1.76
CA LYS A 128 -4.23 12.05 -1.81
C LYS A 128 -3.91 10.58 -2.06
N ASP A 129 -2.65 10.28 -2.35
CA ASP A 129 -2.20 8.91 -2.59
C ASP A 129 -1.70 8.27 -1.30
N LEU A 130 -2.62 7.61 -0.61
CA LEU A 130 -2.30 6.88 0.60
C LEU A 130 -1.65 5.53 0.26
N LEU A 131 -0.40 5.35 0.72
CA LEU A 131 0.31 4.08 0.62
C LEU A 131 0.37 3.41 1.99
N LEU A 132 0.11 2.11 2.03
CA LEU A 132 0.19 1.29 3.24
C LEU A 132 1.15 0.12 3.04
N ALA A 133 1.99 -0.14 4.05
CA ALA A 133 2.83 -1.34 4.09
C ALA A 133 2.71 -2.01 5.45
N ARG A 134 2.88 -3.34 5.47
CA ARG A 134 2.94 -4.09 6.72
C ARG A 134 3.69 -5.40 6.54
N THR A 135 4.33 -5.83 7.59
CA THR A 135 4.96 -7.14 7.69
C THR A 135 4.75 -7.70 9.08
N ALA A 136 4.32 -8.94 9.15
CA ALA A 136 4.00 -9.63 10.39
C ALA A 136 5.12 -10.60 10.77
N ASP A 137 5.11 -11.04 12.03
CA ASP A 137 5.97 -12.13 12.51
C ASP A 137 7.48 -11.88 12.37
N VAL A 138 7.92 -10.63 12.49
CA VAL A 138 9.34 -10.28 12.49
C VAL A 138 9.96 -10.72 13.81
N PRO A 139 10.95 -11.65 13.82
CA PRO A 139 11.59 -12.07 15.07
C PRO A 139 12.28 -10.90 15.76
N ALA A 140 11.99 -10.67 17.03
CA ALA A 140 12.63 -9.62 17.80
C ALA A 140 14.15 -9.87 17.87
N GLY A 141 14.94 -8.81 17.61
CA GLY A 141 16.41 -8.89 17.60
C GLY A 141 17.01 -9.48 16.32
N THR A 142 16.21 -9.71 15.26
CA THR A 142 16.73 -10.16 13.96
C THR A 142 17.74 -9.17 13.38
N THR A 143 18.76 -9.68 12.70
CA THR A 143 19.69 -8.88 11.88
C THR A 143 19.28 -8.85 10.40
N ALA A 144 18.28 -9.66 10.02
CA ALA A 144 17.71 -9.60 8.68
C ALA A 144 16.94 -8.29 8.50
N PRO A 145 16.99 -7.66 7.32
CA PRO A 145 16.20 -6.48 7.05
C PRO A 145 14.70 -6.76 7.12
N VAL A 146 13.95 -5.77 7.59
CA VAL A 146 12.49 -5.76 7.56
C VAL A 146 12.06 -5.20 6.21
N ASP A 147 11.34 -5.99 5.42
CA ASP A 147 10.85 -5.60 4.10
C ASP A 147 9.45 -4.98 4.24
N LEU A 148 9.32 -3.71 3.87
CA LEU A 148 8.06 -2.97 3.82
C LEU A 148 7.68 -2.74 2.35
N THR A 149 6.73 -3.52 1.86
CA THR A 149 6.18 -3.35 0.52
C THR A 149 4.92 -2.50 0.62
N PHE A 150 5.02 -1.25 0.20
CA PHE A 150 3.91 -0.31 0.16
C PHE A 150 2.97 -0.62 -1.00
N ARG A 151 1.67 -0.41 -0.77
CA ARG A 151 0.61 -0.58 -1.75
C ARG A 151 -0.32 0.63 -1.69
N HIS A 152 -0.82 1.05 -2.85
CA HIS A 152 -1.85 2.08 -2.91
C HIS A 152 -3.10 1.61 -2.15
N ALA A 153 -3.64 2.46 -1.31
CA ALA A 153 -4.84 2.17 -0.54
C ALA A 153 -6.10 2.76 -1.20
N MET A 154 -5.92 3.80 -2.05
CA MET A 154 -7.01 4.42 -2.79
C MET A 154 -7.32 3.65 -4.08
N HIS A 155 -8.52 3.88 -4.63
CA HIS A 155 -8.89 3.46 -5.98
C HIS A 155 -8.55 4.58 -6.96
N ARG A 156 -7.97 4.23 -8.12
CA ARG A 156 -7.72 5.17 -9.21
C ARG A 156 -8.81 5.03 -10.27
N LEU A 157 -9.54 6.10 -10.53
CA LEU A 157 -10.55 6.15 -11.57
C LEU A 157 -10.05 7.01 -12.72
N VAL A 158 -9.82 6.42 -13.89
CA VAL A 158 -9.35 7.10 -15.10
C VAL A 158 -10.51 7.24 -16.08
N VAL A 159 -10.75 8.45 -16.56
CA VAL A 159 -11.75 8.73 -17.57
C VAL A 159 -11.05 9.29 -18.79
N THR A 160 -11.26 8.66 -19.95
CA THR A 160 -10.68 9.10 -21.24
C THR A 160 -11.79 9.34 -22.24
N PHE A 161 -11.68 10.46 -22.96
CA PHE A 161 -12.61 10.81 -24.01
C PHE A 161 -12.05 10.45 -25.38
N THR A 162 -12.85 9.76 -26.19
CA THR A 162 -12.53 9.47 -27.59
C THR A 162 -13.23 10.43 -28.52
N ASP A 163 -12.53 10.82 -29.60
CA ASP A 163 -13.01 11.76 -30.57
C ASP A 163 -13.86 11.03 -31.62
N ASP A 164 -15.17 11.26 -31.62
CA ASP A 164 -16.08 10.84 -32.69
C ASP A 164 -17.01 12.00 -33.10
N SER A 165 -16.62 13.25 -32.80
CA SER A 165 -17.39 14.47 -33.05
C SER A 165 -16.50 15.71 -33.11
N ASP A 166 -17.05 16.85 -33.53
CA ASP A 166 -16.37 18.15 -33.49
C ASP A 166 -16.20 18.73 -32.05
N ILE A 167 -16.39 17.93 -31.00
CA ILE A 167 -16.24 18.35 -29.62
C ILE A 167 -14.74 18.37 -29.23
N ASP A 168 -14.28 19.51 -28.76
CA ASP A 168 -12.92 19.64 -28.19
C ASP A 168 -12.83 18.90 -26.86
N THR A 169 -12.32 17.65 -26.91
CA THR A 169 -12.18 16.79 -25.73
C THR A 169 -11.21 17.36 -24.69
N GLU A 170 -10.24 18.21 -25.07
CA GLU A 170 -9.34 18.88 -24.11
C GLU A 170 -10.08 19.93 -23.27
N SER A 171 -11.20 20.45 -23.76
CA SER A 171 -12.04 21.41 -23.03
C SER A 171 -13.01 20.79 -22.04
N VAL A 172 -13.22 19.46 -22.08
CA VAL A 172 -14.19 18.77 -21.23
C VAL A 172 -13.79 18.88 -19.76
N GLN A 173 -14.71 19.39 -18.95
CA GLN A 173 -14.61 19.37 -17.52
C GLN A 173 -15.37 18.18 -16.96
N THR A 174 -14.67 17.32 -16.23
CA THR A 174 -15.25 16.17 -15.51
C THR A 174 -15.33 16.51 -14.03
N VAL A 175 -16.52 16.43 -13.46
CA VAL A 175 -16.75 16.51 -12.02
C VAL A 175 -17.14 15.12 -11.54
N CYS A 176 -16.33 14.54 -10.66
CA CYS A 176 -16.59 13.25 -10.04
C CYS A 176 -17.10 13.47 -8.61
N THR A 177 -18.33 13.06 -8.34
CA THR A 177 -18.91 13.09 -6.98
C THR A 177 -18.86 11.67 -6.41
N ALA A 178 -18.21 11.52 -5.25
CA ALA A 178 -17.93 10.22 -4.64
C ALA A 178 -17.80 10.33 -3.11
N ARG A 179 -17.69 9.21 -2.40
CA ARG A 179 -17.27 9.20 -0.99
C ARG A 179 -15.86 9.75 -0.87
N SER A 180 -15.61 10.59 0.12
CA SER A 180 -14.35 11.32 0.25
C SER A 180 -13.48 10.88 1.41
N ALA A 181 -14.04 10.20 2.41
CA ALA A 181 -13.34 9.89 3.65
C ALA A 181 -13.43 8.41 4.04
N CYS A 182 -12.42 7.94 4.78
CA CYS A 182 -12.40 6.61 5.38
C CYS A 182 -11.65 6.63 6.72
N THR A 183 -11.86 5.59 7.52
CA THR A 183 -10.99 5.23 8.65
C THR A 183 -10.06 4.11 8.18
N VAL A 184 -8.77 4.30 8.43
CA VAL A 184 -7.72 3.34 8.12
C VAL A 184 -7.31 2.63 9.38
N ASP A 185 -7.23 1.30 9.37
CA ASP A 185 -6.55 0.50 10.39
C ASP A 185 -5.19 0.07 9.82
N LEU A 186 -4.13 0.63 10.38
CA LEU A 186 -2.77 0.44 9.86
C LEU A 186 -2.24 -0.98 10.14
N LEU A 187 -2.62 -1.60 11.25
CA LEU A 187 -2.18 -2.94 11.60
C LEU A 187 -2.85 -4.00 10.72
N ASP A 188 -4.14 -3.85 10.47
CA ASP A 188 -4.88 -4.77 9.60
C ASP A 188 -4.75 -4.41 8.11
N GLY A 189 -4.37 -3.17 7.80
CA GLY A 189 -4.31 -2.63 6.44
C GLY A 189 -5.71 -2.50 5.81
N THR A 190 -6.75 -2.36 6.65
CA THR A 190 -8.14 -2.24 6.19
C THR A 190 -8.59 -0.78 6.16
N LEU A 191 -9.49 -0.49 5.23
CA LEU A 191 -10.14 0.81 5.12
C LEU A 191 -11.63 0.65 5.28
N LYS A 192 -12.22 1.49 6.14
CA LYS A 192 -13.67 1.58 6.31
C LYS A 192 -14.14 2.94 5.83
N THR A 193 -14.81 2.96 4.69
CA THR A 193 -15.34 4.17 4.07
C THR A 193 -16.41 4.82 4.95
N ASP A 194 -16.36 6.14 5.07
CA ASP A 194 -17.39 6.95 5.74
C ASP A 194 -18.56 7.17 4.77
N GLU A 195 -19.66 6.50 5.02
CA GLU A 195 -20.86 6.62 4.19
C GLU A 195 -21.57 7.98 4.31
N GLY A 196 -21.26 8.75 5.33
CA GLY A 196 -21.83 10.09 5.56
C GLY A 196 -21.17 11.20 4.76
N ARG A 197 -19.94 10.98 4.24
CA ARG A 197 -19.14 12.02 3.58
C ARG A 197 -18.99 11.79 2.09
N LYS A 198 -19.44 12.77 1.30
CA LYS A 198 -19.24 12.85 -0.16
C LYS A 198 -18.61 14.19 -0.51
N ALA A 199 -17.76 14.17 -1.55
CA ALA A 199 -17.17 15.37 -2.13
C ALA A 199 -17.21 15.30 -3.66
N SER A 200 -16.99 16.46 -4.30
CA SER A 200 -16.91 16.58 -5.74
C SER A 200 -15.50 17.02 -6.12
N PHE A 201 -14.86 16.23 -6.95
CA PHE A 201 -13.53 16.46 -7.49
C PHE A 201 -13.64 16.84 -8.95
N SER A 202 -12.89 17.85 -9.41
CA SER A 202 -12.98 18.36 -10.77
C SER A 202 -11.63 18.27 -11.47
N ALA A 203 -11.66 17.80 -12.71
CA ALA A 203 -10.51 17.78 -13.60
C ALA A 203 -10.93 18.18 -15.02
N ARG A 204 -9.98 18.61 -15.86
CA ARG A 204 -10.23 19.01 -17.23
C ARG A 204 -9.22 18.36 -18.17
N GLY A 205 -9.65 17.92 -19.34
CA GLY A 205 -8.81 17.38 -20.39
C GLY A 205 -9.37 16.11 -21.02
N LYS A 206 -8.69 15.66 -22.08
CA LYS A 206 -9.03 14.44 -22.82
C LYS A 206 -8.90 13.18 -21.98
N SER A 207 -7.97 13.16 -21.03
CA SER A 207 -7.79 12.07 -20.06
C SER A 207 -7.60 12.67 -18.67
N VAL A 208 -8.44 12.25 -17.74
CA VAL A 208 -8.41 12.71 -16.35
C VAL A 208 -8.43 11.52 -15.40
N PHE A 209 -7.92 11.71 -14.20
CA PHE A 209 -8.03 10.68 -13.16
C PHE A 209 -8.44 11.27 -11.81
N PHE A 210 -9.04 10.41 -11.00
CA PHE A 210 -9.47 10.72 -9.64
C PHE A 210 -8.97 9.62 -8.70
N LEU A 211 -8.48 10.02 -7.52
CA LEU A 211 -8.24 9.09 -6.42
C LEU A 211 -9.49 9.08 -5.55
N LEU A 212 -10.00 7.89 -5.27
CA LEU A 212 -11.23 7.67 -4.52
C LEU A 212 -10.97 6.70 -3.36
N VAL A 213 -11.63 6.91 -2.22
CA VAL A 213 -11.68 5.86 -1.20
C VAL A 213 -12.39 4.63 -1.75
N PRO A 214 -12.03 3.40 -1.34
CA PRO A 214 -12.74 2.19 -1.74
C PRO A 214 -14.23 2.31 -1.44
N GLN A 215 -15.10 2.10 -2.45
CA GLN A 215 -16.53 2.32 -2.32
C GLN A 215 -17.32 1.58 -3.41
N LYS A 216 -18.66 1.58 -3.31
CA LYS A 216 -19.52 1.03 -4.36
C LYS A 216 -19.53 1.94 -5.58
N THR A 217 -19.62 1.36 -6.77
CA THR A 217 -19.76 2.11 -8.02
C THR A 217 -21.04 2.96 -8.04
N SER A 218 -22.10 2.51 -7.34
CA SER A 218 -23.34 3.26 -7.17
C SER A 218 -23.20 4.54 -6.32
N ASP A 219 -22.09 4.73 -5.62
CA ASP A 219 -21.81 5.95 -4.86
C ASP A 219 -21.11 7.03 -5.70
N VAL A 220 -20.70 6.68 -6.93
CA VAL A 220 -19.93 7.56 -7.82
C VAL A 220 -20.79 8.05 -8.98
N GLU A 221 -20.80 9.35 -9.18
CA GLU A 221 -21.47 10.04 -10.28
C GLU A 221 -20.50 10.98 -11.00
N PHE A 222 -20.52 10.96 -12.33
CA PHE A 222 -19.86 11.97 -13.15
C PHE A 222 -20.82 13.03 -13.60
N GLU A 223 -20.36 14.27 -13.59
CA GLU A 223 -20.97 15.37 -14.31
C GLU A 223 -19.96 15.89 -15.34
N LEU A 224 -20.29 15.70 -16.62
CA LEU A 224 -19.48 16.14 -17.76
C LEU A 224 -20.00 17.49 -18.24
N ARG A 225 -19.11 18.48 -18.35
CA ARG A 225 -19.42 19.81 -18.85
C ARG A 225 -18.56 20.10 -20.08
N PHE A 226 -19.20 20.31 -21.21
CA PHE A 226 -18.55 20.62 -22.49
C PHE A 226 -19.47 21.50 -23.32
N ASP A 227 -18.91 22.48 -24.02
CA ASP A 227 -19.65 23.56 -24.67
C ASP A 227 -20.62 24.19 -23.64
N ASP A 228 -21.89 24.37 -24.00
CA ASP A 228 -22.94 24.85 -23.11
C ASP A 228 -23.80 23.70 -22.53
N ARG A 229 -23.26 22.47 -22.50
CA ARG A 229 -23.97 21.26 -22.09
C ARG A 229 -23.44 20.69 -20.79
N THR A 230 -24.35 20.05 -20.07
CA THR A 230 -24.01 19.27 -18.87
C THR A 230 -24.71 17.93 -18.96
N CYS A 231 -23.94 16.86 -18.76
CA CYS A 231 -24.43 15.49 -18.76
C CYS A 231 -24.06 14.80 -17.45
N ARG A 232 -24.97 14.05 -16.83
CA ARG A 232 -24.72 13.25 -15.63
C ARG A 232 -24.71 11.78 -15.96
N VAL A 233 -23.72 11.09 -15.44
CA VAL A 233 -23.42 9.70 -15.75
C VAL A 233 -23.13 8.95 -14.44
N PRO A 234 -24.08 8.18 -13.91
CA PRO A 234 -23.81 7.29 -12.78
C PRO A 234 -22.80 6.21 -13.17
N LEU A 235 -21.76 6.03 -12.38
CA LEU A 235 -20.74 5.03 -12.70
C LEU A 235 -21.31 3.59 -12.70
N SER A 236 -22.29 3.31 -11.84
CA SER A 236 -22.93 1.99 -11.75
C SER A 236 -23.54 1.50 -13.05
N ASP A 237 -24.06 2.42 -13.87
CA ASP A 237 -24.71 2.07 -15.14
C ASP A 237 -23.68 1.59 -16.18
N HIS A 238 -22.40 1.79 -15.91
CA HIS A 238 -21.31 1.65 -16.86
C HIS A 238 -20.09 0.90 -16.32
N ALA A 239 -20.10 0.49 -15.06
CA ALA A 239 -19.02 -0.27 -14.45
C ALA A 239 -19.05 -1.78 -14.81
N GLY A 240 -19.95 -2.20 -15.69
CA GLY A 240 -20.11 -3.60 -16.10
C GLY A 240 -20.50 -4.49 -14.92
N SER A 241 -19.73 -5.55 -14.66
CA SER A 241 -19.96 -6.45 -13.52
C SER A 241 -19.29 -6.01 -12.22
N HIS A 242 -18.76 -4.79 -12.18
CA HIS A 242 -17.99 -4.31 -11.03
C HIS A 242 -18.86 -3.45 -10.13
N ASP A 243 -19.26 -4.01 -9.00
CA ASP A 243 -20.09 -3.32 -8.01
C ASP A 243 -19.26 -2.48 -7.03
N GLU A 244 -17.94 -2.73 -6.94
CA GLU A 244 -17.05 -2.11 -5.97
C GLU A 244 -15.75 -1.61 -6.61
N LEU A 245 -15.31 -0.44 -6.15
CA LEU A 245 -14.01 0.16 -6.41
C LEU A 245 -13.07 -0.21 -5.25
N LEU A 246 -12.14 -1.12 -5.52
CA LEU A 246 -11.23 -1.65 -4.50
C LEU A 246 -9.96 -0.79 -4.39
N GLY A 247 -9.39 -0.70 -3.19
CA GLY A 247 -8.10 -0.05 -2.97
C GLY A 247 -6.96 -0.73 -3.73
N GLY A 248 -6.03 0.05 -4.25
CA GLY A 248 -4.92 -0.42 -5.07
C GLY A 248 -5.29 -0.89 -6.48
N MET A 249 -6.53 -0.61 -6.89
CA MET A 249 -7.07 -0.97 -8.19
C MET A 249 -7.37 0.27 -9.02
N GLN A 250 -7.37 0.11 -10.35
CA GLN A 250 -7.71 1.17 -11.29
C GLN A 250 -8.91 0.75 -12.14
N LEU A 251 -9.89 1.63 -12.26
CA LEU A 251 -10.96 1.51 -13.26
C LEU A 251 -10.69 2.52 -14.37
N HIS A 252 -10.62 2.06 -15.60
CA HIS A 252 -10.54 2.91 -16.77
C HIS A 252 -11.89 2.92 -17.49
N VAL A 253 -12.47 4.12 -17.63
CA VAL A 253 -13.75 4.37 -18.33
C VAL A 253 -13.44 5.16 -19.59
N GLU A 254 -13.75 4.59 -20.74
CA GLU A 254 -13.63 5.26 -22.03
C GLU A 254 -15.00 5.78 -22.47
N LEU A 255 -15.11 7.10 -22.65
CA LEU A 255 -16.33 7.80 -23.04
C LEU A 255 -16.20 8.38 -24.44
N THR A 256 -17.15 8.06 -25.32
CA THR A 256 -17.24 8.68 -26.65
C THR A 256 -18.26 9.80 -26.61
N LEU A 257 -17.81 11.02 -26.90
CA LEU A 257 -18.68 12.18 -27.01
C LEU A 257 -19.20 12.28 -28.45
N LYS A 258 -20.52 12.19 -28.62
CA LYS A 258 -21.20 12.38 -29.92
C LYS A 258 -22.09 13.61 -29.90
N GLU A 259 -22.36 14.18 -31.10
CA GLU A 259 -23.22 15.32 -31.20
C GLU A 259 -24.63 15.00 -30.64
N GLY A 260 -24.95 15.63 -29.51
CA GLY A 260 -26.19 15.41 -28.76
C GLY A 260 -26.23 14.27 -27.79
N ARG A 261 -25.17 13.47 -27.65
CA ARG A 261 -25.12 12.35 -26.68
C ARG A 261 -23.69 11.98 -26.28
N VAL A 262 -23.58 11.38 -25.12
CA VAL A 262 -22.34 10.71 -24.64
C VAL A 262 -22.55 9.21 -24.78
N GLU A 263 -21.66 8.53 -25.49
CA GLU A 263 -21.63 7.07 -25.54
C GLU A 263 -20.44 6.59 -24.70
N ILE A 264 -20.65 5.57 -23.88
CA ILE A 264 -19.53 4.90 -23.21
C ILE A 264 -19.01 3.82 -24.14
N GLY A 265 -17.75 3.96 -24.53
CA GLY A 265 -17.07 3.01 -25.39
C GLY A 265 -16.65 1.78 -24.62
N LYS A 266 -15.59 1.89 -23.86
CA LYS A 266 -14.95 0.74 -23.20
C LYS A 266 -14.67 1.03 -21.75
N THR A 267 -15.00 0.09 -20.85
CA THR A 267 -14.64 0.18 -19.46
C THR A 267 -13.65 -0.95 -19.14
N THR A 268 -12.46 -0.58 -18.70
CA THR A 268 -11.41 -1.52 -18.32
C THR A 268 -11.12 -1.35 -16.84
N ILE A 269 -11.15 -2.43 -16.06
CA ILE A 269 -10.55 -2.44 -14.73
C ILE A 269 -9.19 -3.12 -14.82
N GLU A 270 -8.19 -2.33 -14.46
CA GLU A 270 -6.84 -2.82 -14.27
C GLU A 270 -6.50 -2.63 -12.81
N GLY A 271 -5.66 -3.46 -12.26
CA GLY A 271 -5.05 -3.08 -11.01
C GLY A 271 -4.22 -1.81 -11.23
N TRP A 272 -4.01 -1.04 -10.26
CA TRP A 272 -2.70 -0.48 -10.13
C TRP A 272 -1.75 -1.68 -10.09
N GLY A 273 -2.00 -2.54 -11.07
CA GLY A 273 -1.52 -3.86 -11.37
C GLY A 273 -2.67 -4.73 -11.93
N ASP A 274 -3.07 -4.49 -13.19
CA ASP A 274 -3.81 -5.35 -14.14
C ASP A 274 -5.07 -6.13 -13.68
N GLN A 275 -6.26 -5.65 -14.03
CA GLN A 275 -7.53 -6.42 -14.04
C GLN A 275 -8.39 -6.02 -15.25
N GLY A 276 -8.43 -6.88 -16.22
CA GLY A 276 -9.33 -6.99 -17.37
C GLY A 276 -10.33 -5.88 -17.77
N THR A 277 -10.69 -5.85 -19.05
CA THR A 277 -11.52 -4.83 -19.72
C THR A 277 -13.00 -5.19 -19.77
N VAL A 278 -13.91 -4.22 -19.57
CA VAL A 278 -15.36 -4.35 -19.78
C VAL A 278 -15.83 -3.27 -20.77
N GLU A 279 -16.68 -3.64 -21.74
CA GLU A 279 -17.24 -2.72 -22.75
C GLU A 279 -18.72 -2.42 -22.44
N GLY A 280 -19.13 -1.15 -22.57
CA GLY A 280 -20.51 -0.72 -22.35
C GLY A 280 -20.88 0.51 -23.18
N GLU A 281 -22.17 0.65 -23.54
CA GLU A 281 -22.73 1.77 -24.33
C GLU A 281 -23.82 2.49 -23.53
N ILE A 282 -23.79 3.85 -23.49
CA ILE A 282 -24.87 4.68 -22.94
C ILE A 282 -25.52 5.48 -24.05
N ILE A 283 -26.84 5.44 -24.10
CA ILE A 283 -27.67 6.32 -24.93
C ILE A 283 -28.37 7.31 -24.00
N LEU A 284 -28.13 8.60 -24.21
CA LEU A 284 -28.77 9.72 -23.49
C LEU A 284 -29.95 10.27 -24.25
#